data_36a07c5303ff306f79dd6ec994f2afa6
#
_entry.id   36a07c5303ff306f79dd6ec994f2afa6
#
_cell.length_a   1.000
_cell.length_b   1.000
_cell.length_c   1.000
_cell.angle_alpha   90.00
_cell.angle_beta   90.00
_cell.angle_gamma   90.00
#
_symmetry.space_group_name_H-M   'P 1'
#
loop_
_entity.id
_entity.type
_entity.pdbx_description
1 polymer ?
#
loop_
_entity_poly.entity_id
_entity_poly.type
_entity_poly.pdbx_seq_one_letter_code
_entity_poly.pdbx_strand_id
1 'polypeptide(L)'
;MAKMDSSWLTERDRHLEAGRSEVLTVRVHLLDTITSPNADGTMRVEIPFDGRAESPWFTGKVVAPASDIQRHRNGETIETCADYILEGTDFLGTKCNVHVTNTLYPDGWKPVVSADCGALTVLNDAQCHTVVEPADSGVIIHIFCEKRILPDP
;
A
#
# COMPACT_ATOMS: atom_id res chain seq x y z
N MET A 1 25.44 0.73 -12.33
CA MET A 1 24.45 0.45 -11.27
C MET A 1 23.37 1.53 -11.31
N ALA A 2 22.12 1.13 -11.38
CA ALA A 2 21.04 2.10 -11.39
C ALA A 2 20.97 2.85 -10.05
N LYS A 3 20.84 4.16 -10.15
CA LYS A 3 20.70 5.00 -8.97
C LYS A 3 19.30 4.82 -8.40
N MET A 4 19.19 4.48 -7.11
CA MET A 4 17.89 4.30 -6.47
C MET A 4 17.16 5.65 -6.35
N ASP A 5 15.90 5.67 -6.73
CA ASP A 5 15.07 6.88 -6.60
C ASP A 5 14.82 7.18 -5.13
N SER A 6 15.15 8.40 -4.71
CA SER A 6 14.99 8.85 -3.33
C SER A 6 13.89 9.91 -3.16
N SER A 7 13.08 10.13 -4.20
CA SER A 7 11.99 11.12 -4.13
C SER A 7 10.96 10.80 -3.04
N TRP A 8 10.82 9.52 -2.68
CA TRP A 8 9.91 9.09 -1.62
C TRP A 8 10.25 9.72 -0.25
N LEU A 9 11.51 10.07 -0.02
CA LEU A 9 11.94 10.74 1.23
C LEU A 9 11.29 12.13 1.34
N THR A 10 11.24 12.87 0.25
CA THR A 10 10.60 14.18 0.21
C THR A 10 9.09 14.06 0.46
N GLU A 11 8.44 13.06 -0.14
CA GLU A 11 7.02 12.80 0.10
C GLU A 11 6.77 12.40 1.56
N ARG A 12 7.60 11.53 2.12
CA ARG A 12 7.51 11.14 3.52
C ARG A 12 7.62 12.36 4.44
N ASP A 13 8.63 13.19 4.21
CA ASP A 13 8.87 14.36 5.05
C ASP A 13 7.71 15.34 4.99
N ARG A 14 7.09 15.48 3.81
CA ARG A 14 5.90 16.33 3.65
C ARG A 14 4.73 15.85 4.53
N HIS A 15 4.51 14.53 4.60
CA HIS A 15 3.47 13.97 5.47
C HIS A 15 3.78 14.17 6.95
N LEU A 16 5.03 13.96 7.35
CA LEU A 16 5.46 14.16 8.73
C LEU A 16 5.33 15.63 9.15
N GLU A 17 5.70 16.57 8.27
CA GLU A 17 5.55 18.01 8.51
C GLU A 17 4.08 18.42 8.62
N ALA A 18 3.20 17.73 7.91
CA ALA A 18 1.75 17.95 7.99
C ALA A 18 1.12 17.38 9.27
N GLY A 19 1.91 16.74 10.13
CA GLY A 19 1.42 16.17 11.39
C GLY A 19 0.82 14.79 11.25
N ARG A 20 1.07 14.10 10.14
CA ARG A 20 0.61 12.73 9.93
C ARG A 20 1.60 11.74 10.52
N SER A 21 1.11 10.56 10.88
CA SER A 21 1.96 9.47 11.36
C SER A 21 1.83 8.24 10.49
N GLU A 22 2.93 7.51 10.36
CA GLU A 22 2.94 6.26 9.60
C GLU A 22 2.32 5.16 10.45
N VAL A 23 1.19 4.63 9.99
CA VAL A 23 0.40 3.64 10.75
C VAL A 23 0.59 2.23 10.25
N LEU A 24 0.97 2.05 8.99
CA LEU A 24 1.28 0.75 8.40
C LEU A 24 2.50 0.86 7.51
N THR A 25 3.36 -0.15 7.59
CA THR A 25 4.50 -0.31 6.69
C THR A 25 4.40 -1.71 6.09
N VAL A 26 4.24 -1.79 4.77
CA VAL A 26 4.08 -3.08 4.08
C VAL A 26 5.28 -3.31 3.17
N ARG A 27 6.05 -4.35 3.45
CA ARG A 27 7.17 -4.77 2.60
C ARG A 27 6.61 -5.71 1.54
N VAL A 28 6.63 -5.26 0.30
CA VAL A 28 6.03 -5.98 -0.84
C VAL A 28 7.14 -6.61 -1.67
N HIS A 29 7.01 -7.92 -1.90
CA HIS A 29 7.87 -8.68 -2.80
C HIS A 29 7.09 -8.94 -4.09
N LEU A 30 7.56 -8.35 -5.20
CA LEU A 30 6.90 -8.48 -6.49
C LEU A 30 7.25 -9.82 -7.14
N LEU A 31 6.22 -10.47 -7.68
CA LEU A 31 6.35 -11.73 -8.40
C LEU A 31 6.30 -11.48 -9.90
N ASP A 32 6.29 -12.56 -10.71
CA ASP A 32 6.37 -12.43 -12.17
C ASP A 32 5.14 -11.72 -12.74
N THR A 33 5.41 -10.72 -13.56
CA THR A 33 4.39 -9.92 -14.24
C THR A 33 3.65 -10.74 -15.29
N ILE A 34 2.32 -10.62 -15.31
CA ILE A 34 1.45 -11.27 -16.29
C ILE A 34 0.81 -10.18 -17.13
N THR A 35 0.97 -10.27 -18.46
CA THR A 35 0.37 -9.30 -19.37
C THR A 35 -0.66 -9.98 -20.26
N SER A 36 -1.74 -9.25 -20.56
CA SER A 36 -2.77 -9.72 -21.49
C SER A 36 -3.44 -8.55 -22.18
N PRO A 37 -3.84 -8.71 -23.48
CA PRO A 37 -4.53 -7.62 -24.17
C PRO A 37 -5.98 -7.47 -23.70
N ASN A 38 -6.44 -6.23 -23.60
CA ASN A 38 -7.83 -5.90 -23.37
C ASN A 38 -8.54 -5.70 -24.71
N ALA A 39 -9.86 -5.81 -24.71
CA ALA A 39 -10.66 -5.65 -25.92
C ALA A 39 -10.58 -4.23 -26.51
N ASP A 40 -10.27 -3.24 -25.69
CA ASP A 40 -10.19 -1.83 -26.10
C ASP A 40 -8.82 -1.40 -26.66
N GLY A 41 -7.91 -2.36 -26.84
CA GLY A 41 -6.56 -2.08 -27.35
C GLY A 41 -5.53 -1.71 -26.29
N THR A 42 -5.93 -1.62 -25.03
CA THR A 42 -5.00 -1.45 -23.92
C THR A 42 -4.42 -2.80 -23.49
N MET A 43 -3.35 -2.76 -22.68
CA MET A 43 -2.73 -3.95 -22.12
C MET A 43 -3.02 -4.01 -20.63
N ARG A 44 -3.52 -5.15 -20.18
CA ARG A 44 -3.65 -5.43 -18.73
C ARG A 44 -2.32 -5.98 -18.24
N VAL A 45 -1.80 -5.36 -17.20
CA VAL A 45 -0.55 -5.79 -16.56
C VAL A 45 -0.89 -6.15 -15.12
N GLU A 46 -0.72 -7.40 -14.78
CA GLU A 46 -0.91 -7.90 -13.42
C GLU A 46 0.44 -8.21 -12.81
N ILE A 47 0.72 -7.60 -11.65
CA ILE A 47 1.94 -7.84 -10.91
C ILE A 47 1.55 -8.50 -9.58
N PRO A 48 1.58 -9.84 -9.52
CA PRO A 48 1.30 -10.53 -8.27
C PRO A 48 2.37 -10.21 -7.23
N PHE A 49 1.99 -10.23 -5.97
CA PHE A 49 2.95 -10.00 -4.90
C PHE A 49 2.59 -10.75 -3.62
N ASP A 50 3.59 -10.96 -2.79
CA ASP A 50 3.42 -11.31 -1.40
C ASP A 50 4.08 -10.23 -0.53
N GLY A 51 4.02 -10.37 0.78
CA GLY A 51 4.63 -9.37 1.64
C GLY A 51 4.20 -9.47 3.09
N ARG A 52 4.78 -8.57 3.88
CA ARG A 52 4.56 -8.48 5.31
C ARG A 52 4.29 -7.05 5.72
N ALA A 53 3.40 -6.90 6.69
CA ALA A 53 3.14 -5.61 7.33
C ALA A 53 3.76 -5.61 8.72
N GLU A 54 4.45 -4.52 9.04
CA GLU A 54 5.03 -4.30 10.36
C GLU A 54 4.83 -2.84 10.74
N SER A 55 4.35 -2.59 11.94
CA SER A 55 4.28 -1.26 12.54
C SER A 55 4.09 -1.45 14.04
N PRO A 56 4.22 -0.39 14.85
CA PRO A 56 3.92 -0.50 16.28
C PRO A 56 2.49 -0.96 16.58
N TRP A 57 1.56 -0.82 15.63
CA TRP A 57 0.14 -1.11 15.87
C TRP A 57 -0.36 -2.39 15.21
N PHE A 58 0.40 -2.96 14.26
CA PHE A 58 -0.07 -4.14 13.52
C PHE A 58 1.11 -4.93 12.96
N THR A 59 1.00 -6.25 13.06
CA THR A 59 1.92 -7.19 12.41
C THR A 59 1.10 -8.22 11.67
N GLY A 60 1.42 -8.43 10.39
CA GLY A 60 0.67 -9.37 9.57
C GLY A 60 1.36 -9.69 8.26
N LYS A 61 0.63 -10.39 7.40
CA LYS A 61 1.12 -10.82 6.09
C LYS A 61 0.04 -10.63 5.04
N VAL A 62 0.48 -10.45 3.80
CA VAL A 62 -0.42 -10.39 2.65
C VAL A 62 -1.04 -11.76 2.42
N VAL A 63 -2.36 -11.80 2.26
CA VAL A 63 -3.11 -13.01 1.93
C VAL A 63 -3.07 -13.21 0.42
N ALA A 64 -2.60 -14.38 -0.02
CA ALA A 64 -2.58 -14.72 -1.43
C ALA A 64 -3.97 -15.15 -1.93
N PRO A 65 -4.36 -14.87 -3.18
CA PRO A 65 -3.59 -14.08 -4.14
C PRO A 65 -3.76 -12.58 -3.93
N ALA A 66 -2.68 -11.83 -4.24
CA ALA A 66 -2.71 -10.38 -4.21
C ALA A 66 -1.96 -9.86 -5.44
N SER A 67 -2.48 -8.81 -6.06
CA SER A 67 -1.88 -8.26 -7.27
C SER A 67 -2.10 -6.76 -7.36
N ASP A 68 -1.13 -6.09 -7.98
CA ASP A 68 -1.28 -4.76 -8.52
C ASP A 68 -1.74 -4.91 -9.97
N ILE A 69 -2.88 -4.33 -10.31
CA ILE A 69 -3.47 -4.39 -11.64
C ILE A 69 -3.27 -3.04 -12.31
N GLN A 70 -2.58 -3.04 -13.44
CA GLN A 70 -2.33 -1.85 -14.22
C GLN A 70 -2.97 -1.97 -15.60
N ARG A 71 -3.34 -0.84 -16.16
CA ARG A 71 -3.76 -0.75 -17.56
C ARG A 71 -2.79 0.18 -18.29
N HIS A 72 -2.24 -0.31 -19.40
CA HIS A 72 -1.24 0.41 -20.19
C HIS A 72 -1.75 0.72 -21.58
N ARG A 73 -1.38 1.87 -22.11
CA ARG A 73 -1.62 2.26 -23.50
C ARG A 73 -0.34 2.84 -24.07
N ASN A 74 0.10 2.27 -25.22
CA ASN A 74 1.34 2.71 -25.88
C ASN A 74 2.55 2.71 -24.93
N GLY A 75 2.62 1.72 -24.04
CA GLY A 75 3.71 1.59 -23.08
C GLY A 75 3.60 2.47 -21.83
N GLU A 76 2.55 3.29 -21.73
CA GLU A 76 2.32 4.15 -20.57
C GLU A 76 1.23 3.60 -19.65
N THR A 77 1.47 3.67 -18.34
CA THR A 77 0.48 3.27 -17.34
C THR A 77 -0.59 4.33 -17.22
N ILE A 78 -1.85 3.97 -17.47
CA ILE A 78 -3.00 4.88 -17.37
C ILE A 78 -3.87 4.61 -16.17
N GLU A 79 -3.80 3.42 -15.57
CA GLU A 79 -4.47 3.07 -14.32
C GLU A 79 -3.60 2.12 -13.52
N THR A 80 -3.63 2.26 -12.20
CA THR A 80 -2.95 1.35 -11.28
C THR A 80 -3.81 1.19 -10.03
N CYS A 81 -4.08 -0.05 -9.65
CA CYS A 81 -4.81 -0.34 -8.42
C CYS A 81 -4.28 -1.62 -7.80
N ALA A 82 -3.84 -1.52 -6.55
CA ALA A 82 -3.50 -2.69 -5.74
C ALA A 82 -4.59 -2.89 -4.70
N ASP A 83 -5.12 -4.10 -4.63
CA ASP A 83 -6.18 -4.49 -3.70
C ASP A 83 -5.71 -5.76 -2.98
N TYR A 84 -5.57 -5.69 -1.66
CA TYR A 84 -5.04 -6.81 -0.91
C TYR A 84 -5.52 -6.81 0.53
N ILE A 85 -5.42 -7.97 1.16
CA ILE A 85 -5.79 -8.18 2.55
C ILE A 85 -4.53 -8.54 3.33
N LEU A 86 -4.36 -7.90 4.49
CA LEU A 86 -3.34 -8.22 5.46
C LEU A 86 -4.00 -8.99 6.60
N GLU A 87 -3.52 -10.20 6.87
CA GLU A 87 -3.99 -11.02 7.98
C GLU A 87 -2.97 -10.95 9.11
N GLY A 88 -3.39 -10.53 10.29
CA GLY A 88 -2.45 -10.38 11.39
C GLY A 88 -3.07 -10.07 12.73
N THR A 89 -2.30 -9.38 13.56
CA THR A 89 -2.67 -9.07 14.95
C THR A 89 -2.39 -7.61 15.24
N ASP A 90 -3.36 -6.93 15.85
CA ASP A 90 -3.21 -5.54 16.25
C ASP A 90 -2.43 -5.40 17.58
N PHE A 91 -2.16 -4.16 17.99
CA PHE A 91 -1.37 -3.86 19.18
C PHE A 91 -2.06 -4.25 20.51
N LEU A 92 -3.34 -4.56 20.47
CA LEU A 92 -4.08 -5.07 21.64
C LEU A 92 -4.21 -6.59 21.63
N GLY A 93 -3.56 -7.28 20.66
CA GLY A 93 -3.56 -8.73 20.57
C GLY A 93 -4.77 -9.30 19.83
N THR A 94 -5.59 -8.48 19.20
CA THR A 94 -6.76 -8.94 18.44
C THR A 94 -6.35 -9.38 17.04
N LYS A 95 -6.71 -10.60 16.66
CA LYS A 95 -6.54 -11.07 15.27
C LYS A 95 -7.55 -10.36 14.39
N CYS A 96 -7.07 -9.81 13.29
CA CYS A 96 -7.90 -9.05 12.38
C CYS A 96 -7.35 -9.10 10.96
N ASN A 97 -8.22 -8.74 10.01
CA ASN A 97 -7.83 -8.54 8.61
C ASN A 97 -7.90 -7.06 8.29
N VAL A 98 -6.86 -6.54 7.65
CA VAL A 98 -6.82 -5.16 7.18
C VAL A 98 -6.86 -5.19 5.66
N HIS A 99 -7.91 -4.62 5.09
CA HIS A 99 -8.09 -4.53 3.65
C HIS A 99 -7.52 -3.19 3.17
N VAL A 100 -6.62 -3.24 2.21
CA VAL A 100 -6.02 -2.06 1.60
C VAL A 100 -6.34 -2.06 0.11
N THR A 101 -6.98 -0.97 -0.35
CA THR A 101 -7.16 -0.69 -1.77
C THR A 101 -6.39 0.57 -2.06
N ASN A 102 -5.35 0.48 -2.88
CA ASN A 102 -4.46 1.61 -3.15
C ASN A 102 -4.51 1.94 -4.65
N THR A 103 -5.14 3.05 -4.98
CA THR A 103 -5.34 3.48 -6.36
C THR A 103 -4.49 4.72 -6.64
N LEU A 104 -3.83 4.72 -7.80
CA LEU A 104 -3.05 5.88 -8.24
C LEU A 104 -3.92 6.80 -9.10
N TYR A 105 -4.10 8.01 -8.63
CA TYR A 105 -4.76 9.11 -9.33
C TYR A 105 -3.72 10.11 -9.83
N PRO A 106 -4.09 11.05 -10.73
CA PRO A 106 -3.13 12.07 -11.20
C PRO A 106 -2.49 12.89 -10.08
N ASP A 107 -3.18 13.09 -8.97
CA ASP A 107 -2.67 13.84 -7.81
C ASP A 107 -2.03 12.94 -6.74
N GLY A 108 -1.84 11.65 -7.02
CA GLY A 108 -1.13 10.73 -6.15
C GLY A 108 -1.92 9.50 -5.75
N TRP A 109 -1.33 8.71 -4.88
CA TRP A 109 -1.94 7.50 -4.33
C TRP A 109 -3.00 7.85 -3.29
N LYS A 110 -4.13 7.15 -3.35
CA LYS A 110 -5.23 7.32 -2.38
C LYS A 110 -5.62 5.95 -1.84
N PRO A 111 -5.04 5.55 -0.70
CA PRO A 111 -5.38 4.26 -0.10
C PRO A 111 -6.71 4.35 0.65
N VAL A 112 -7.47 3.27 0.56
CA VAL A 112 -8.60 3.02 1.45
C VAL A 112 -8.22 1.85 2.34
N VAL A 113 -8.22 2.07 3.64
CA VAL A 113 -7.79 1.09 4.63
C VAL A 113 -8.95 0.79 5.55
N SER A 114 -9.29 -0.48 5.70
CA SER A 114 -10.36 -0.90 6.61
C SER A 114 -9.98 -2.18 7.33
N ALA A 115 -10.25 -2.23 8.64
CA ALA A 115 -10.09 -3.42 9.45
C ALA A 115 -11.46 -4.03 9.72
N ASP A 116 -11.54 -5.37 9.73
CA ASP A 116 -12.79 -6.09 9.99
C ASP A 116 -13.19 -6.08 11.47
N CYS A 117 -12.20 -5.94 12.36
CA CYS A 117 -12.43 -5.89 13.79
C CYS A 117 -11.22 -5.33 14.52
N GLY A 118 -11.37 -5.11 15.83
CA GLY A 118 -10.27 -4.71 16.71
C GLY A 118 -9.97 -3.22 16.69
N ALA A 119 -8.79 -2.89 17.20
CA ALA A 119 -8.38 -1.50 17.44
C ALA A 119 -8.16 -0.70 16.15
N LEU A 120 -7.83 -1.37 15.04
CA LEU A 120 -7.56 -0.68 13.79
C LEU A 120 -8.82 -0.27 13.03
N THR A 121 -10.03 -0.60 13.54
CA THR A 121 -11.28 -0.13 12.93
C THR A 121 -11.39 1.40 12.92
N VAL A 122 -10.64 2.08 13.75
CA VAL A 122 -10.54 3.56 13.73
C VAL A 122 -10.01 4.07 12.39
N LEU A 123 -9.27 3.25 11.63
CA LEU A 123 -8.77 3.61 10.30
C LEU A 123 -9.86 3.57 9.23
N ASN A 124 -11.00 2.94 9.48
CA ASN A 124 -12.04 2.74 8.47
C ASN A 124 -12.62 4.06 7.94
N ASP A 125 -12.65 5.09 8.78
CA ASP A 125 -13.14 6.42 8.41
C ASP A 125 -11.99 7.43 8.25
N ALA A 126 -10.74 6.98 8.33
CA ALA A 126 -9.59 7.87 8.26
C ALA A 126 -9.17 8.16 6.83
N GLN A 127 -8.74 9.39 6.59
CA GLN A 127 -8.09 9.72 5.34
C GLN A 127 -6.62 9.30 5.43
N CYS A 128 -6.22 8.37 4.55
CA CYS A 128 -4.87 7.85 4.52
C CYS A 128 -4.10 8.31 3.28
N HIS A 129 -2.78 8.23 3.36
CA HIS A 129 -1.88 8.65 2.29
C HIS A 129 -0.79 7.59 2.13
N THR A 130 -0.36 7.35 0.90
CA THR A 130 0.66 6.36 0.60
C THR A 130 1.93 7.02 0.11
N VAL A 131 3.06 6.54 0.60
CA VAL A 131 4.39 6.82 0.05
C VAL A 131 5.00 5.48 -0.34
N VAL A 132 5.53 5.39 -1.56
CA VAL A 132 6.13 4.16 -2.09
C VAL A 132 7.63 4.31 -2.14
N GLU A 133 8.32 3.44 -1.41
CA GLU A 133 9.77 3.38 -1.39
C GLU A 133 10.25 2.23 -2.28
N PRO A 134 11.13 2.47 -3.27
CA PRO A 134 11.73 1.39 -4.06
C PRO A 134 12.59 0.47 -3.19
N ALA A 135 12.53 -0.82 -3.47
CA ALA A 135 13.34 -1.84 -2.77
C ALA A 135 13.87 -2.84 -3.79
N ASP A 136 14.84 -3.67 -3.41
CA ASP A 136 15.56 -4.56 -4.32
C ASP A 136 14.66 -5.52 -5.10
N SER A 137 13.68 -6.14 -4.44
CA SER A 137 12.80 -7.12 -5.09
C SER A 137 11.34 -6.69 -5.06
N GLY A 138 11.08 -5.40 -4.86
CA GLY A 138 9.73 -4.89 -4.79
C GLY A 138 9.67 -3.45 -4.31
N VAL A 139 8.74 -3.18 -3.41
CA VAL A 139 8.53 -1.86 -2.84
C VAL A 139 8.22 -1.96 -1.35
N ILE A 140 8.39 -0.85 -0.65
CA ILE A 140 7.92 -0.70 0.72
C ILE A 140 6.83 0.36 0.68
N ILE A 141 5.64 -0.03 1.13
CA ILE A 141 4.48 0.85 1.15
C ILE A 141 4.38 1.46 2.55
N HIS A 142 4.42 2.79 2.62
CA HIS A 142 4.25 3.53 3.85
C HIS A 142 2.88 4.20 3.83
N ILE A 143 2.02 3.87 4.80
CA ILE A 143 0.68 4.44 4.89
C ILE A 143 0.61 5.37 6.07
N PHE A 144 0.28 6.63 5.79
CA PHE A 144 0.18 7.71 6.78
C PHE A 144 -1.28 8.08 7.02
N CYS A 145 -1.62 8.36 8.25
CA CYS A 145 -2.94 8.90 8.62
C CYS A 145 -2.76 10.09 9.54
N GLU A 146 -3.84 10.80 9.81
CA GLU A 146 -3.80 11.94 10.71
C GLU A 146 -3.27 11.52 12.08
N LYS A 147 -2.49 12.40 12.68
CA LYS A 147 -1.86 12.16 13.97
C LYS A 147 -2.93 11.95 15.06
N ARG A 148 -2.68 11.02 15.97
CA ARG A 148 -3.52 10.69 17.12
C ARG A 148 -4.77 9.86 16.83
N ILE A 149 -4.91 9.33 15.61
CA ILE A 149 -5.91 8.31 15.34
C ILE A 149 -5.58 7.04 16.12
N LEU A 150 -4.29 6.69 16.19
CA LEU A 150 -3.78 5.59 17.01
C LEU A 150 -2.98 6.14 18.18
N PRO A 151 -2.93 5.42 19.32
CA PRO A 151 -2.13 5.85 20.47
C PRO A 151 -0.64 5.83 20.14
N ASP A 152 0.16 6.57 20.93
CA ASP A 152 1.61 6.54 20.79
C ASP A 152 2.11 5.10 21.05
N PRO A 153 3.09 4.64 20.26
CA PRO A 153 3.63 3.29 20.42
C PRO A 153 4.43 3.09 21.71
#